data_dbc97631a9ae9f842b19c4201f69fe2a
#
_entry.id   dbc97631a9ae9f842b19c4201f69fe2a
#
_cell.length_a   1.000
_cell.length_b   1.000
_cell.length_c   1.000
_cell.angle_alpha   90.00
_cell.angle_beta   90.00
_cell.angle_gamma   90.00
#
_symmetry.space_group_name_H-M   'P 1'
#
loop_
_entity.id
_entity.type
_entity.pdbx_description
1 polymer ?
#
loop_
_entity_poly.entity_id
_entity_poly.type
_entity_poly.pdbx_seq_one_letter_code
_entity_poly.pdbx_strand_id
1 'polypeptide(L)'
;MIDLSVRGLVKGFEQGNDILKGITFDVNAGERVGILGRNGCGKTTFFRILSGELQPDAGTVSIAAGRRLGLISQIPVYPDGWTTEDVLREAHRRLYDMEARMNELTARMASDSSPALLAEYDRLSENFRRLGGYDMEHERNRVANGLDIPAAMRAQPFDSLSGGEKTRVNLARLILEDTDILLLDEPTNHLDLRATEWLETYLLHFRGTVLVISHDRYFLDRVVQRSIDFTSGEAEFYSGNYSFYVVERQRRFDEQLKKYEKDQAKLQQLTEAAAKLHLWAFMGNDKLHKRAFSIEKRMEKLETTARPTEARKLNVHFTAQEFRGDDVLTMAGLGKRYGARTLFHDLDLTVTGGEHIALIGDNGAGKTTFLRLVMNEETPDTGWVQRGPAVRTAYLPQIVRFAVPERSMLDTMLYECKCTPQEARDQLAAYGFCGEDVLKPVSALSGGELSRLRLCMLMRREINFLILDEPTNHLDIASREWIEDALSDYTQALLFVSHDRYFIEKFASRIWLLENGTITDYRGTYEEFRAYRARQTALQQTVKAVEREKKPKPKRAPNTARQRERTERDIEKLEAQLAALDAESEANATDYQKLMELDAQKQTLNTQLEALYEAWEALCD
;
A
#
# COMPACT_ATOMS: atom_id res chain seq x y z
N MET A 1 2.61 26.96 -5.30
CA MET A 1 1.40 27.05 -6.17
C MET A 1 0.35 26.15 -5.56
N ILE A 2 -0.91 26.57 -5.50
CA ILE A 2 -2.01 25.77 -4.95
C ILE A 2 -2.53 24.85 -6.07
N ASP A 3 -2.54 23.54 -5.84
CA ASP A 3 -3.10 22.55 -6.77
C ASP A 3 -4.58 22.29 -6.51
N LEU A 4 -5.00 22.34 -5.24
CA LEU A 4 -6.37 22.09 -4.81
C LEU A 4 -6.80 23.11 -3.76
N SER A 5 -7.98 23.70 -3.91
CA SER A 5 -8.58 24.61 -2.94
C SER A 5 -10.02 24.17 -2.62
N VAL A 6 -10.32 24.03 -1.34
CA VAL A 6 -11.64 23.67 -0.80
C VAL A 6 -12.15 24.82 0.03
N ARG A 7 -13.37 25.28 -0.19
CA ARG A 7 -13.98 26.42 0.52
C ARG A 7 -15.39 26.10 1.00
N GLY A 8 -15.56 26.08 2.33
CA GLY A 8 -16.86 25.95 2.99
C GLY A 8 -17.63 24.71 2.60
N LEU A 9 -16.96 23.57 2.41
CA LEU A 9 -17.56 22.36 1.88
C LEU A 9 -18.53 21.73 2.89
N VAL A 10 -19.79 21.58 2.51
CA VAL A 10 -20.84 20.93 3.32
C VAL A 10 -21.44 19.76 2.53
N LYS A 11 -21.67 18.63 3.21
CA LYS A 11 -22.37 17.47 2.69
C LYS A 11 -23.09 16.69 3.78
N GLY A 12 -24.39 16.44 3.59
CA GLY A 12 -25.22 15.53 4.37
C GLY A 12 -25.96 14.55 3.47
N PHE A 13 -26.43 13.43 4.01
CA PHE A 13 -27.28 12.45 3.32
C PHE A 13 -28.71 12.42 3.86
N GLU A 14 -28.92 12.94 5.07
CA GLU A 14 -30.22 13.07 5.73
C GLU A 14 -30.41 14.51 6.19
N GLN A 15 -31.65 15.02 6.19
CA GLN A 15 -31.94 16.37 6.64
C GLN A 15 -31.49 16.56 8.10
N GLY A 16 -30.57 17.50 8.30
CA GLY A 16 -30.05 17.87 9.62
C GLY A 16 -28.86 17.05 10.10
N ASN A 17 -28.35 16.12 9.30
CA ASN A 17 -27.16 15.33 9.67
C ASN A 17 -26.02 15.56 8.63
N ASP A 18 -25.33 16.70 8.79
CA ASP A 18 -24.19 17.03 7.94
C ASP A 18 -22.97 16.23 8.37
N ILE A 19 -22.44 15.44 7.42
CA ILE A 19 -21.22 14.65 7.61
C ILE A 19 -19.98 15.54 7.45
N LEU A 20 -20.01 16.49 6.50
CA LEU A 20 -18.98 17.50 6.30
C LEU A 20 -19.59 18.88 6.61
N LYS A 21 -18.94 19.65 7.51
CA LYS A 21 -19.49 20.89 8.08
C LYS A 21 -18.59 22.09 7.79
N GLY A 22 -18.59 22.58 6.54
CA GLY A 22 -17.89 23.80 6.19
C GLY A 22 -16.37 23.68 6.07
N ILE A 23 -15.86 22.56 5.59
CA ILE A 23 -14.44 22.28 5.46
C ILE A 23 -13.78 23.28 4.50
N THR A 24 -12.66 23.89 4.95
CA THR A 24 -11.92 24.90 4.16
C THR A 24 -10.42 24.70 4.32
N PHE A 25 -9.70 24.43 3.23
CA PHE A 25 -8.24 24.37 3.19
C PHE A 25 -7.68 24.39 1.77
N ASP A 26 -6.38 24.60 1.68
CA ASP A 26 -5.61 24.56 0.44
C ASP A 26 -4.54 23.47 0.50
N VAL A 27 -4.25 22.87 -0.64
CA VAL A 27 -3.16 21.91 -0.83
C VAL A 27 -2.21 22.45 -1.89
N ASN A 28 -0.93 22.51 -1.55
CA ASN A 28 0.10 23.00 -2.43
C ASN A 28 0.63 21.93 -3.37
N ALA A 29 1.19 22.35 -4.50
CA ALA A 29 1.81 21.45 -5.47
C ALA A 29 2.94 20.63 -4.83
N GLY A 30 2.89 19.30 -5.03
CA GLY A 30 3.85 18.36 -4.48
C GLY A 30 3.69 18.07 -2.98
N GLU A 31 2.64 18.57 -2.34
CA GLU A 31 2.33 18.30 -0.93
C GLU A 31 1.75 16.88 -0.76
N ARG A 32 2.12 16.19 0.33
CA ARG A 32 1.58 14.87 0.69
C ARG A 32 0.75 15.01 1.95
N VAL A 33 -0.58 14.89 1.78
CA VAL A 33 -1.56 15.15 2.83
C VAL A 33 -2.25 13.85 3.24
N GLY A 34 -2.23 13.52 4.53
CA GLY A 34 -3.00 12.42 5.12
C GLY A 34 -4.34 12.89 5.63
N ILE A 35 -5.42 12.23 5.23
CA ILE A 35 -6.77 12.48 5.75
C ILE A 35 -7.08 11.41 6.80
N LEU A 36 -7.18 11.85 8.05
CA LEU A 36 -7.43 11.00 9.21
C LEU A 36 -8.88 11.13 9.69
N GLY A 37 -9.31 10.23 10.57
CA GLY A 37 -10.64 10.27 11.20
C GLY A 37 -11.29 8.89 11.31
N ARG A 38 -12.33 8.78 12.14
CA ARG A 38 -13.07 7.53 12.36
C ARG A 38 -13.78 7.04 11.10
N ASN A 39 -14.17 5.76 11.09
CA ASN A 39 -15.05 5.26 10.04
C ASN A 39 -16.39 6.01 10.06
N GLY A 40 -16.91 6.33 8.87
CA GLY A 40 -18.14 7.08 8.71
C GLY A 40 -18.03 8.60 8.87
N CYS A 41 -16.86 9.19 9.17
CA CYS A 41 -16.71 10.65 9.30
C CYS A 41 -16.66 11.41 7.95
N GLY A 42 -16.85 10.73 6.81
CA GLY A 42 -16.97 11.38 5.51
C GLY A 42 -15.70 11.45 4.66
N LYS A 43 -14.61 10.73 5.01
CA LYS A 43 -13.35 10.73 4.25
C LYS A 43 -13.55 10.33 2.77
N THR A 44 -14.15 9.18 2.52
CA THR A 44 -14.45 8.70 1.16
C THR A 44 -15.45 9.62 0.44
N THR A 45 -16.44 10.16 1.16
CA THR A 45 -17.38 11.16 0.63
C THR A 45 -16.64 12.40 0.15
N PHE A 46 -15.68 12.87 0.94
CA PHE A 46 -14.83 13.99 0.58
C PHE A 46 -14.05 13.71 -0.71
N PHE A 47 -13.42 12.54 -0.86
CA PHE A 47 -12.70 12.17 -2.08
C PHE A 47 -13.62 12.08 -3.31
N ARG A 48 -14.84 11.57 -3.16
CA ARG A 48 -15.83 11.56 -4.24
C ARG A 48 -16.29 12.96 -4.65
N ILE A 49 -16.30 13.92 -3.74
CA ILE A 49 -16.57 15.32 -4.07
C ILE A 49 -15.38 15.92 -4.82
N LEU A 50 -14.16 15.64 -4.41
CA LEU A 50 -12.95 16.11 -5.11
C LEU A 50 -12.84 15.57 -6.53
N SER A 51 -13.25 14.31 -6.76
CA SER A 51 -13.26 13.70 -8.11
C SER A 51 -14.43 14.19 -8.98
N GLY A 52 -15.41 14.89 -8.40
CA GLY A 52 -16.62 15.31 -9.10
C GLY A 52 -17.69 14.22 -9.24
N GLU A 53 -17.49 13.04 -8.67
CA GLU A 53 -18.49 11.96 -8.64
C GLU A 53 -19.71 12.32 -7.79
N LEU A 54 -19.53 13.17 -6.78
CA LEU A 54 -20.58 13.61 -5.87
C LEU A 54 -20.59 15.14 -5.80
N GLN A 55 -21.76 15.74 -5.89
CA GLN A 55 -21.91 17.19 -5.72
C GLN A 55 -22.01 17.55 -4.23
N PRO A 56 -21.33 18.61 -3.78
CA PRO A 56 -21.51 19.15 -2.44
C PRO A 56 -22.87 19.84 -2.30
N ASP A 57 -23.39 19.92 -1.08
CA ASP A 57 -24.63 20.64 -0.79
C ASP A 57 -24.37 22.16 -0.65
N ALA A 58 -23.16 22.52 -0.18
CA ALA A 58 -22.67 23.89 -0.18
C ALA A 58 -21.13 23.91 -0.27
N GLY A 59 -20.59 25.07 -0.64
CA GLY A 59 -19.15 25.26 -0.81
C GLY A 59 -18.65 24.96 -2.23
N THR A 60 -17.35 25.10 -2.42
CA THR A 60 -16.71 24.91 -3.73
C THR A 60 -15.39 24.17 -3.62
N VAL A 61 -15.09 23.36 -4.64
CA VAL A 61 -13.80 22.73 -4.87
C VAL A 61 -13.20 23.29 -6.15
N SER A 62 -11.96 23.72 -6.11
CA SER A 62 -11.24 24.24 -7.27
C SER A 62 -9.91 23.50 -7.42
N ILE A 63 -9.70 22.93 -8.60
CA ILE A 63 -8.43 22.28 -9.01
C ILE A 63 -7.73 23.23 -9.97
N ALA A 64 -6.41 23.38 -9.84
CA ALA A 64 -5.62 24.24 -10.71
C ALA A 64 -5.76 23.82 -12.19
N ALA A 65 -5.87 24.82 -13.07
CA ALA A 65 -6.09 24.58 -14.49
C ALA A 65 -5.00 23.70 -15.10
N GLY A 66 -5.41 22.68 -15.87
CA GLY A 66 -4.49 21.74 -16.54
C GLY A 66 -3.98 20.60 -15.66
N ARG A 67 -4.33 20.53 -14.37
CA ARG A 67 -3.99 19.41 -13.50
C ARG A 67 -4.96 18.26 -13.68
N ARG A 68 -4.42 17.06 -13.76
CA ARG A 68 -5.19 15.81 -13.87
C ARG A 68 -5.22 15.12 -12.52
N LEU A 69 -6.44 14.76 -12.10
CA LEU A 69 -6.73 14.09 -10.85
C LEU A 69 -7.00 12.61 -11.11
N GLY A 70 -6.34 11.74 -10.36
CA GLY A 70 -6.59 10.31 -10.34
C GLY A 70 -7.13 9.88 -8.97
N LEU A 71 -8.21 9.08 -8.95
CA LEU A 71 -8.84 8.58 -7.72
C LEU A 71 -8.87 7.05 -7.72
N ILE A 72 -8.45 6.46 -6.59
CA ILE A 72 -8.75 5.07 -6.26
C ILE A 72 -9.92 5.05 -5.29
N SER A 73 -11.13 4.84 -5.76
CA SER A 73 -12.31 4.61 -4.91
C SER A 73 -13.17 3.46 -5.40
N GLN A 74 -13.30 3.30 -6.71
CA GLN A 74 -14.09 2.23 -7.31
C GLN A 74 -13.30 1.58 -8.43
N ILE A 75 -13.48 0.27 -8.56
CA ILE A 75 -12.93 -0.49 -9.68
C ILE A 75 -13.78 -0.14 -10.91
N PRO A 76 -13.21 0.47 -11.97
CA PRO A 76 -13.93 0.73 -13.19
C PRO A 76 -14.47 -0.56 -13.80
N VAL A 77 -15.61 -0.44 -14.49
CA VAL A 77 -16.14 -1.55 -15.31
C VAL A 77 -15.39 -1.55 -16.62
N TYR A 78 -14.70 -2.64 -16.90
CA TYR A 78 -13.99 -2.83 -18.18
C TYR A 78 -14.82 -3.66 -19.14
N PRO A 79 -14.55 -3.58 -20.45
CA PRO A 79 -15.21 -4.43 -21.45
C PRO A 79 -15.00 -5.92 -21.15
N ASP A 80 -16.02 -6.73 -21.42
CA ASP A 80 -15.96 -8.19 -21.25
C ASP A 80 -14.77 -8.79 -22.01
N GLY A 81 -14.05 -9.69 -21.36
CA GLY A 81 -12.91 -10.39 -21.94
C GLY A 81 -11.56 -9.66 -21.88
N TRP A 82 -11.53 -8.45 -21.31
CA TRP A 82 -10.24 -7.78 -21.07
C TRP A 82 -9.38 -8.56 -20.10
N THR A 83 -8.11 -8.72 -20.47
CA THR A 83 -7.10 -9.27 -19.58
C THR A 83 -6.59 -8.21 -18.60
N THR A 84 -5.96 -8.66 -17.54
CA THR A 84 -5.26 -7.75 -16.61
C THR A 84 -4.20 -6.89 -17.32
N GLU A 85 -3.53 -7.44 -18.34
CA GLU A 85 -2.57 -6.69 -19.15
C GLU A 85 -3.24 -5.58 -19.96
N ASP A 86 -4.45 -5.80 -20.49
CA ASP A 86 -5.21 -4.77 -21.22
C ASP A 86 -5.60 -3.62 -20.31
N VAL A 87 -5.99 -3.90 -19.05
CA VAL A 87 -6.27 -2.88 -18.04
C VAL A 87 -5.02 -2.04 -17.73
N LEU A 88 -3.84 -2.65 -17.62
CA LEU A 88 -2.60 -1.91 -17.39
C LEU A 88 -2.18 -1.08 -18.61
N ARG A 89 -2.46 -1.55 -19.83
CA ARG A 89 -2.20 -0.83 -21.08
C ARG A 89 -3.09 0.39 -21.24
N GLU A 90 -4.33 0.32 -20.74
CA GLU A 90 -5.28 1.44 -20.80
C GLU A 90 -4.72 2.72 -20.15
N ALA A 91 -3.89 2.59 -19.12
CA ALA A 91 -3.19 3.72 -18.52
C ALA A 91 -2.35 4.53 -19.53
N HIS A 92 -1.80 3.85 -20.53
CA HIS A 92 -0.98 4.45 -21.59
C HIS A 92 -1.73 4.66 -22.91
N ARG A 93 -3.08 4.59 -22.90
CA ARG A 93 -3.91 4.70 -24.13
C ARG A 93 -3.50 5.87 -25.02
N ARG A 94 -3.29 7.05 -24.42
CA ARG A 94 -2.85 8.23 -25.14
C ARG A 94 -1.50 8.02 -25.85
N LEU A 95 -0.56 7.32 -25.24
CA LEU A 95 0.73 7.01 -25.86
C LEU A 95 0.58 6.00 -27.00
N TYR A 96 -0.25 4.98 -26.82
CA TYR A 96 -0.57 4.05 -27.91
C TYR A 96 -1.29 4.73 -29.09
N ASP A 97 -2.21 5.65 -28.83
CA ASP A 97 -2.86 6.44 -29.88
C ASP A 97 -1.84 7.31 -30.63
N MET A 98 -0.88 7.91 -29.92
CA MET A 98 0.21 8.67 -30.53
C MET A 98 1.14 7.78 -31.37
N GLU A 99 1.51 6.60 -30.87
CA GLU A 99 2.32 5.62 -31.57
C GLU A 99 1.63 5.13 -32.86
N ALA A 100 0.34 4.79 -32.78
CA ALA A 100 -0.48 4.42 -33.94
C ALA A 100 -0.49 5.54 -34.99
N ARG A 101 -0.66 6.80 -34.54
CA ARG A 101 -0.63 7.96 -35.46
C ARG A 101 0.76 8.18 -36.08
N MET A 102 1.84 7.98 -35.32
CA MET A 102 3.21 8.05 -35.85
C MET A 102 3.43 6.98 -36.93
N ASN A 103 2.95 5.75 -36.70
CA ASN A 103 3.04 4.66 -37.65
C ASN A 103 2.23 4.94 -38.95
N GLU A 104 1.02 5.51 -38.79
CA GLU A 104 0.21 5.96 -39.92
C GLU A 104 0.94 7.04 -40.76
N LEU A 105 1.51 8.05 -40.11
CA LEU A 105 2.27 9.11 -40.77
C LEU A 105 3.48 8.54 -41.46
N THR A 106 4.21 7.60 -40.85
CA THR A 106 5.35 6.91 -41.45
C THR A 106 4.96 6.15 -42.74
N ALA A 107 3.84 5.44 -42.71
CA ALA A 107 3.31 4.75 -43.88
C ALA A 107 2.93 5.72 -45.02
N ARG A 108 2.34 6.89 -44.67
CA ARG A 108 2.00 7.93 -45.66
C ARG A 108 3.23 8.62 -46.21
N MET A 109 4.25 8.88 -45.42
CA MET A 109 5.52 9.48 -45.82
C MET A 109 6.30 8.60 -46.80
N ALA A 110 6.07 7.29 -46.81
CA ALA A 110 6.65 6.39 -47.83
C ALA A 110 6.15 6.69 -49.27
N SER A 111 4.97 7.29 -49.41
CA SER A 111 4.35 7.67 -50.68
C SER A 111 4.30 9.18 -50.94
N ASP A 112 4.33 10.00 -49.91
CA ASP A 112 4.23 11.46 -49.97
C ASP A 112 5.17 12.10 -48.93
N SER A 113 6.25 12.69 -49.37
CA SER A 113 7.27 13.36 -48.53
C SER A 113 6.97 14.85 -48.36
N SER A 114 5.70 15.24 -48.15
CA SER A 114 5.35 16.65 -47.98
C SER A 114 5.95 17.23 -46.69
N PRO A 115 6.45 18.49 -46.69
CA PRO A 115 6.99 19.14 -45.48
C PRO A 115 6.01 19.21 -44.32
N ALA A 116 4.70 19.24 -44.58
CA ALA A 116 3.65 19.27 -43.60
C ALA A 116 3.55 17.94 -42.80
N LEU A 117 3.69 16.80 -43.49
CA LEU A 117 3.67 15.47 -42.85
C LEU A 117 4.93 15.26 -41.97
N LEU A 118 6.09 15.73 -42.46
CA LEU A 118 7.32 15.70 -41.64
C LEU A 118 7.20 16.52 -40.38
N ALA A 119 6.69 17.74 -40.47
CA ALA A 119 6.48 18.61 -39.29
C ALA A 119 5.47 18.03 -38.30
N GLU A 120 4.40 17.37 -38.77
CA GLU A 120 3.43 16.68 -37.91
C GLU A 120 4.10 15.50 -37.19
N TYR A 121 4.87 14.67 -37.88
CA TYR A 121 5.59 13.54 -37.32
C TYR A 121 6.62 13.99 -36.27
N ASP A 122 7.45 14.99 -36.59
CA ASP A 122 8.45 15.51 -35.67
C ASP A 122 7.83 16.04 -34.36
N ARG A 123 6.76 16.80 -34.49
CA ARG A 123 6.01 17.30 -33.33
C ARG A 123 5.44 16.17 -32.49
N LEU A 124 4.86 15.15 -33.13
CA LEU A 124 4.26 14.01 -32.44
C LEU A 124 5.33 13.15 -31.77
N SER A 125 6.44 12.89 -32.47
CA SER A 125 7.59 12.14 -31.96
C SER A 125 8.25 12.81 -30.76
N GLU A 126 8.42 14.15 -30.81
CA GLU A 126 8.94 14.93 -29.69
C GLU A 126 8.00 14.86 -28.47
N ASN A 127 6.68 14.95 -28.69
CA ASN A 127 5.69 14.81 -27.62
C ASN A 127 5.69 13.38 -27.06
N PHE A 128 5.76 12.36 -27.90
CA PHE A 128 5.83 10.96 -27.49
C PHE A 128 7.07 10.70 -26.63
N ARG A 129 8.23 11.20 -27.06
CA ARG A 129 9.48 11.10 -26.30
C ARG A 129 9.38 11.83 -24.96
N ARG A 130 8.84 13.06 -24.93
CA ARG A 130 8.69 13.86 -23.72
C ARG A 130 7.79 13.20 -22.69
N LEU A 131 6.77 12.48 -23.13
CA LEU A 131 5.82 11.74 -22.29
C LEU A 131 6.32 10.33 -21.90
N GLY A 132 7.56 9.97 -22.27
CA GLY A 132 8.14 8.67 -21.90
C GLY A 132 7.62 7.48 -22.73
N GLY A 133 7.08 7.72 -23.94
CA GLY A 133 6.48 6.67 -24.76
C GLY A 133 7.41 5.49 -25.06
N TYR A 134 8.72 5.71 -25.19
CA TYR A 134 9.70 4.64 -25.40
C TYR A 134 9.96 3.78 -24.16
N ASP A 135 9.63 4.29 -22.95
CA ASP A 135 9.85 3.61 -21.67
C ASP A 135 8.58 2.99 -21.09
N MET A 136 7.41 3.15 -21.74
CA MET A 136 6.10 2.74 -21.21
C MET A 136 6.02 1.25 -20.84
N GLU A 137 6.65 0.35 -21.63
CA GLU A 137 6.69 -1.08 -21.31
C GLU A 137 7.55 -1.38 -20.08
N HIS A 138 8.70 -0.70 -19.99
CA HIS A 138 9.59 -0.86 -18.85
C HIS A 138 8.89 -0.38 -17.55
N GLU A 139 8.23 0.76 -17.63
CA GLU A 139 7.53 1.34 -16.49
C GLU A 139 6.34 0.48 -16.07
N ARG A 140 5.53 -0.02 -17.02
CA ARG A 140 4.45 -0.98 -16.76
C ARG A 140 4.98 -2.23 -16.06
N ASN A 141 6.08 -2.80 -16.55
CA ASN A 141 6.69 -3.96 -15.91
C ASN A 141 7.23 -3.64 -14.51
N ARG A 142 7.81 -2.48 -14.31
CA ARG A 142 8.32 -2.02 -13.01
C ARG A 142 7.20 -1.88 -11.98
N VAL A 143 6.09 -1.22 -12.36
CA VAL A 143 4.94 -1.00 -11.48
C VAL A 143 4.25 -2.33 -11.18
N ALA A 144 4.00 -3.15 -12.19
CA ALA A 144 3.35 -4.44 -12.00
C ALA A 144 4.16 -5.40 -11.12
N ASN A 145 5.50 -5.44 -11.28
CA ASN A 145 6.36 -6.25 -10.41
C ASN A 145 6.42 -5.67 -8.99
N GLY A 146 6.40 -4.34 -8.83
CA GLY A 146 6.39 -3.68 -7.54
C GLY A 146 5.13 -3.95 -6.73
N LEU A 147 4.00 -4.05 -7.40
CA LEU A 147 2.70 -4.37 -6.80
C LEU A 147 2.37 -5.88 -6.82
N ASP A 148 3.33 -6.74 -7.07
CA ASP A 148 3.18 -8.20 -7.10
C ASP A 148 2.06 -8.64 -8.07
N ILE A 149 2.10 -8.16 -9.32
CA ILE A 149 1.23 -8.59 -10.42
C ILE A 149 2.07 -9.46 -11.37
N PRO A 150 2.16 -10.78 -11.13
CA PRO A 150 2.99 -11.68 -11.91
C PRO A 150 2.46 -11.86 -13.34
N ALA A 151 3.33 -12.31 -14.26
CA ALA A 151 2.98 -12.52 -15.67
C ALA A 151 1.78 -13.45 -15.86
N ALA A 152 1.64 -14.48 -15.00
CA ALA A 152 0.51 -15.41 -15.03
C ALA A 152 -0.83 -14.69 -14.73
N MET A 153 -0.84 -13.73 -13.80
CA MET A 153 -2.03 -12.92 -13.48
C MET A 153 -2.35 -11.95 -14.61
N ARG A 154 -1.32 -11.38 -15.28
CA ARG A 154 -1.52 -10.44 -16.39
C ARG A 154 -2.26 -11.06 -17.57
N ALA A 155 -2.07 -12.37 -17.80
CA ALA A 155 -2.74 -13.11 -18.86
C ALA A 155 -4.18 -13.54 -18.51
N GLN A 156 -4.61 -13.39 -17.25
CA GLN A 156 -5.96 -13.77 -16.81
C GLN A 156 -6.98 -12.69 -17.15
N PRO A 157 -8.24 -13.08 -17.42
CA PRO A 157 -9.35 -12.15 -17.55
C PRO A 157 -9.49 -11.34 -16.25
N PHE A 158 -9.62 -10.01 -16.36
CA PHE A 158 -9.75 -9.12 -15.20
C PHE A 158 -10.92 -9.51 -14.30
N ASP A 159 -12.05 -9.95 -14.88
CA ASP A 159 -13.25 -10.33 -14.13
C ASP A 159 -13.06 -11.57 -13.27
N SER A 160 -12.12 -12.45 -13.63
CA SER A 160 -11.81 -13.66 -12.86
C SER A 160 -10.97 -13.40 -11.60
N LEU A 161 -10.42 -12.20 -11.45
CA LEU A 161 -9.62 -11.83 -10.31
C LEU A 161 -10.46 -11.63 -9.04
N SER A 162 -9.87 -11.93 -7.89
CA SER A 162 -10.44 -11.60 -6.59
C SER A 162 -10.55 -10.08 -6.39
N GLY A 163 -11.41 -9.62 -5.46
CA GLY A 163 -11.57 -8.19 -5.18
C GLY A 163 -10.26 -7.48 -4.83
N GLY A 164 -9.40 -8.12 -4.03
CA GLY A 164 -8.11 -7.56 -3.67
C GLY A 164 -7.12 -7.48 -4.84
N GLU A 165 -7.11 -8.48 -5.73
CA GLU A 165 -6.31 -8.47 -6.95
C GLU A 165 -6.78 -7.37 -7.92
N LYS A 166 -8.09 -7.21 -8.09
CA LYS A 166 -8.70 -6.13 -8.88
C LYS A 166 -8.28 -4.74 -8.35
N THR A 167 -8.32 -4.54 -7.04
CA THR A 167 -7.88 -3.29 -6.40
C THR A 167 -6.41 -3.02 -6.67
N ARG A 168 -5.56 -4.05 -6.58
CA ARG A 168 -4.11 -3.97 -6.84
C ARG A 168 -3.80 -3.60 -8.29
N VAL A 169 -4.50 -4.22 -9.25
CA VAL A 169 -4.37 -3.90 -10.67
C VAL A 169 -4.84 -2.47 -10.97
N ASN A 170 -5.95 -2.04 -10.37
CA ASN A 170 -6.46 -0.68 -10.53
C ASN A 170 -5.50 0.36 -9.93
N LEU A 171 -4.86 0.06 -8.79
CA LEU A 171 -3.79 0.89 -8.24
C LEU A 171 -2.61 0.99 -9.21
N ALA A 172 -2.17 -0.14 -9.78
CA ALA A 172 -1.11 -0.14 -10.78
C ALA A 172 -1.46 0.72 -12.00
N ARG A 173 -2.68 0.60 -12.51
CA ARG A 173 -3.20 1.41 -13.62
C ARG A 173 -3.13 2.90 -13.29
N LEU A 174 -3.64 3.30 -12.13
CA LEU A 174 -3.63 4.70 -11.71
C LEU A 174 -2.21 5.27 -11.56
N ILE A 175 -1.28 4.47 -11.03
CA ILE A 175 0.14 4.84 -10.91
C ILE A 175 0.78 5.07 -12.30
N LEU A 176 0.37 4.29 -13.30
CA LEU A 176 0.84 4.39 -14.69
C LEU A 176 0.21 5.56 -15.45
N GLU A 177 -0.95 6.05 -14.99
CA GLU A 177 -1.54 7.24 -15.57
C GLU A 177 -0.70 8.48 -15.23
N ASP A 178 -0.52 9.35 -16.21
CA ASP A 178 0.20 10.62 -16.04
C ASP A 178 -0.71 11.62 -15.29
N THR A 179 -0.87 11.41 -13.98
CA THR A 179 -1.68 12.23 -13.07
C THR A 179 -0.82 13.22 -12.30
N ASP A 180 -1.36 14.42 -12.05
CA ASP A 180 -0.70 15.46 -11.24
C ASP A 180 -1.12 15.41 -9.77
N ILE A 181 -2.34 14.95 -9.50
CA ILE A 181 -2.93 14.82 -8.16
C ILE A 181 -3.43 13.40 -7.98
N LEU A 182 -2.90 12.70 -6.99
CA LEU A 182 -3.33 11.34 -6.61
C LEU A 182 -4.22 11.39 -5.37
N LEU A 183 -5.43 10.83 -5.48
CA LEU A 183 -6.32 10.56 -4.36
C LEU A 183 -6.33 9.06 -4.08
N LEU A 184 -5.79 8.65 -2.93
CA LEU A 184 -5.62 7.25 -2.55
C LEU A 184 -6.51 6.94 -1.34
N ASP A 185 -7.58 6.18 -1.55
CA ASP A 185 -8.47 5.71 -0.47
C ASP A 185 -8.08 4.30 -0.06
N GLU A 186 -7.50 4.15 1.14
CA GLU A 186 -7.00 2.89 1.71
C GLU A 186 -6.11 2.08 0.75
N PRO A 187 -5.03 2.67 0.19
CA PRO A 187 -4.24 2.02 -0.85
C PRO A 187 -3.44 0.82 -0.33
N THR A 188 -3.23 0.71 0.99
CA THR A 188 -2.51 -0.40 1.63
C THR A 188 -3.38 -1.62 1.87
N ASN A 189 -4.71 -1.48 1.78
CA ASN A 189 -5.61 -2.63 1.89
C ASN A 189 -5.33 -3.63 0.77
N HIS A 190 -5.26 -4.92 1.11
CA HIS A 190 -4.98 -6.03 0.20
C HIS A 190 -3.53 -6.06 -0.37
N LEU A 191 -2.64 -5.15 0.05
CA LEU A 191 -1.22 -5.23 -0.25
C LEU A 191 -0.50 -6.03 0.85
N ASP A 192 0.48 -6.82 0.44
CA ASP A 192 1.43 -7.40 1.38
C ASP A 192 2.51 -6.38 1.77
N LEU A 193 3.39 -6.77 2.69
CA LEU A 193 4.44 -5.89 3.19
C LEU A 193 5.37 -5.39 2.07
N ARG A 194 5.68 -6.25 1.08
CA ARG A 194 6.58 -5.90 -0.03
C ARG A 194 5.96 -4.86 -0.96
N ALA A 195 4.71 -5.07 -1.36
CA ALA A 195 3.97 -4.14 -2.22
C ALA A 195 3.73 -2.80 -1.52
N THR A 196 3.46 -2.83 -0.21
CA THR A 196 3.31 -1.61 0.61
C THR A 196 4.63 -0.82 0.68
N GLU A 197 5.78 -1.46 0.94
CA GLU A 197 7.10 -0.81 0.96
C GLU A 197 7.48 -0.23 -0.41
N TRP A 198 7.12 -0.92 -1.49
CA TRP A 198 7.32 -0.42 -2.84
C TRP A 198 6.46 0.81 -3.12
N LEU A 199 5.17 0.78 -2.75
CA LEU A 199 4.25 1.92 -2.90
C LEU A 199 4.74 3.15 -2.12
N GLU A 200 5.18 2.97 -0.88
CA GLU A 200 5.79 4.03 -0.08
C GLU A 200 6.96 4.69 -0.81
N THR A 201 7.87 3.84 -1.30
CA THR A 201 9.05 4.32 -2.04
C THR A 201 8.67 5.05 -3.32
N TYR A 202 7.67 4.56 -4.05
CA TYR A 202 7.13 5.22 -5.23
C TYR A 202 6.56 6.62 -4.88
N LEU A 203 5.69 6.71 -3.86
CA LEU A 203 5.06 7.96 -3.44
C LEU A 203 6.05 8.99 -2.89
N LEU A 204 7.15 8.55 -2.28
CA LEU A 204 8.24 9.44 -1.86
C LEU A 204 8.94 10.12 -3.05
N HIS A 205 9.00 9.47 -4.20
CA HIS A 205 9.61 10.00 -5.42
C HIS A 205 8.60 10.63 -6.38
N PHE A 206 7.31 10.49 -6.11
CA PHE A 206 6.26 11.09 -6.93
C PHE A 206 6.31 12.62 -6.83
N ARG A 207 6.32 13.29 -7.99
CA ARG A 207 6.47 14.76 -8.08
C ARG A 207 5.16 15.52 -7.95
N GLY A 208 4.03 14.85 -8.12
CA GLY A 208 2.70 15.44 -7.98
C GLY A 208 2.23 15.52 -6.54
N THR A 209 1.02 16.02 -6.37
CA THR A 209 0.34 16.15 -5.08
C THR A 209 -0.34 14.85 -4.70
N VAL A 210 -0.27 14.45 -3.44
CA VAL A 210 -0.88 13.20 -2.94
C VAL A 210 -1.80 13.54 -1.76
N LEU A 211 -3.06 13.12 -1.87
CA LEU A 211 -3.96 13.05 -0.73
C LEU A 211 -4.25 11.57 -0.45
N VAL A 212 -4.04 11.14 0.79
CA VAL A 212 -4.21 9.74 1.16
C VAL A 212 -5.10 9.59 2.38
N ILE A 213 -6.08 8.70 2.29
CA ILE A 213 -6.82 8.16 3.41
C ILE A 213 -6.17 6.81 3.71
N SER A 214 -5.67 6.60 4.92
CA SER A 214 -5.14 5.30 5.33
C SER A 214 -5.29 5.10 6.83
N HIS A 215 -5.44 3.84 7.21
CA HIS A 215 -5.38 3.39 8.60
C HIS A 215 -4.02 2.73 8.94
N ASP A 216 -3.11 2.62 7.97
CA ASP A 216 -1.74 2.18 8.20
C ASP A 216 -0.89 3.35 8.74
N ARG A 217 -0.64 3.32 10.04
CA ARG A 217 0.12 4.36 10.76
C ARG A 217 1.55 4.49 10.26
N TYR A 218 2.19 3.37 9.93
CA TYR A 218 3.57 3.36 9.45
C TYR A 218 3.68 3.96 8.04
N PHE A 219 2.73 3.64 7.18
CA PHE A 219 2.60 4.24 5.85
C PHE A 219 2.40 5.76 5.94
N LEU A 220 1.49 6.21 6.84
CA LEU A 220 1.25 7.63 7.06
C LEU A 220 2.49 8.35 7.59
N ASP A 221 3.23 7.74 8.53
CA ASP A 221 4.46 8.33 9.07
C ASP A 221 5.54 8.53 8.00
N ARG A 222 5.62 7.60 7.07
CA ARG A 222 6.66 7.61 6.04
C ARG A 222 6.34 8.53 4.86
N VAL A 223 5.08 8.57 4.44
CA VAL A 223 4.66 9.24 3.20
C VAL A 223 4.14 10.64 3.45
N VAL A 224 3.40 10.87 4.53
CA VAL A 224 2.64 12.09 4.78
C VAL A 224 3.51 13.18 5.41
N GLN A 225 3.31 14.42 4.95
CA GLN A 225 3.99 15.62 5.45
C GLN A 225 3.06 16.52 6.28
N ARG A 226 1.75 16.43 6.04
CA ARG A 226 0.71 17.18 6.72
C ARG A 226 -0.51 16.29 6.93
N SER A 227 -1.09 16.32 8.12
CA SER A 227 -2.27 15.54 8.48
C SER A 227 -3.48 16.43 8.66
N ILE A 228 -4.65 15.98 8.21
CA ILE A 228 -5.93 16.64 8.40
C ILE A 228 -6.85 15.60 9.07
N ASP A 229 -7.35 15.93 10.26
CA ASP A 229 -8.26 15.04 11.00
C ASP A 229 -9.71 15.52 10.83
N PHE A 230 -10.57 14.64 10.33
CA PHE A 230 -12.00 14.89 10.20
C PHE A 230 -12.69 14.44 11.48
N THR A 231 -12.79 15.36 12.43
CA THR A 231 -13.47 15.13 13.71
C THR A 231 -14.84 15.79 13.71
N SER A 232 -15.91 15.00 13.91
CA SER A 232 -17.30 15.49 14.00
C SER A 232 -17.78 16.33 12.80
N GLY A 233 -17.18 16.10 11.61
CA GLY A 233 -17.50 16.80 10.36
C GLY A 233 -16.71 18.08 10.14
N GLU A 234 -15.87 18.50 11.09
CA GLU A 234 -14.93 19.62 10.98
C GLU A 234 -13.52 19.10 10.64
N ALA A 235 -12.66 19.97 10.10
CA ALA A 235 -11.28 19.63 9.76
C ALA A 235 -10.30 20.30 10.72
N GLU A 236 -9.48 19.51 11.37
CA GLU A 236 -8.35 19.98 12.16
C GLU A 236 -7.03 19.72 11.42
N PHE A 237 -6.11 20.68 11.50
CA PHE A 237 -4.87 20.69 10.72
C PHE A 237 -3.64 20.48 11.61
N TYR A 238 -2.74 19.59 11.14
CA TYR A 238 -1.50 19.25 11.80
C TYR A 238 -0.34 19.30 10.79
N SER A 239 0.68 20.11 11.06
CA SER A 239 1.81 20.31 10.17
C SER A 239 2.89 19.25 10.40
N GLY A 240 2.55 17.99 10.19
CA GLY A 240 3.45 16.85 10.37
C GLY A 240 2.82 15.53 9.95
N ASN A 241 3.60 14.46 10.08
CA ASN A 241 3.21 13.08 9.84
C ASN A 241 2.28 12.54 10.96
N TYR A 242 1.99 11.23 10.93
CA TYR A 242 1.11 10.61 11.90
C TYR A 242 1.66 10.69 13.34
N SER A 243 2.94 10.43 13.56
CA SER A 243 3.54 10.53 14.90
C SER A 243 3.46 11.94 15.48
N PHE A 244 3.69 12.96 14.67
CA PHE A 244 3.49 14.36 15.07
C PHE A 244 2.02 14.65 15.41
N TYR A 245 1.09 14.15 14.57
CA TYR A 245 -0.35 14.29 14.81
C TYR A 245 -0.76 13.73 16.18
N VAL A 246 -0.33 12.51 16.54
CA VAL A 246 -0.67 11.87 17.80
C VAL A 246 -0.23 12.72 19.00
N VAL A 247 1.02 13.18 18.99
CA VAL A 247 1.58 14.00 20.08
C VAL A 247 0.87 15.35 20.19
N GLU A 248 0.67 16.03 19.05
CA GLU A 248 0.05 17.36 19.03
C GLU A 248 -1.44 17.30 19.37
N ARG A 249 -2.16 16.27 18.93
CA ARG A 249 -3.56 16.03 19.31
C ARG A 249 -3.70 15.82 20.81
N GLN A 250 -2.83 15.01 21.42
CA GLN A 250 -2.83 14.80 22.86
C GLN A 250 -2.53 16.11 23.60
N ARG A 251 -1.56 16.90 23.14
CA ARG A 251 -1.23 18.20 23.72
C ARG A 251 -2.44 19.15 23.68
N ARG A 252 -3.11 19.26 22.52
CA ARG A 252 -4.32 20.11 22.37
C ARG A 252 -5.46 19.63 23.27
N PHE A 253 -5.64 18.33 23.38
CA PHE A 253 -6.63 17.74 24.28
C PHE A 253 -6.35 18.11 25.74
N ASP A 254 -5.11 17.94 26.21
CA ASP A 254 -4.72 18.26 27.58
C ASP A 254 -4.85 19.76 27.88
N GLU A 255 -4.53 20.63 26.93
CA GLU A 255 -4.72 22.08 27.04
C GLU A 255 -6.22 22.44 27.14
N GLN A 256 -7.05 21.84 26.29
CA GLN A 256 -8.49 22.05 26.32
C GLN A 256 -9.11 21.55 27.62
N LEU A 257 -8.67 20.39 28.12
CA LEU A 257 -9.12 19.83 29.38
C LEU A 257 -8.79 20.75 30.58
N LYS A 258 -7.54 21.22 30.66
CA LYS A 258 -7.11 22.18 31.68
C LYS A 258 -7.89 23.48 31.60
N LYS A 259 -8.20 23.97 30.43
CA LYS A 259 -9.03 25.15 30.24
C LYS A 259 -10.45 24.92 30.71
N TYR A 260 -11.06 23.77 30.34
CA TYR A 260 -12.37 23.36 30.79
C TYR A 260 -12.46 23.28 32.34
N GLU A 261 -11.50 22.59 32.98
CA GLU A 261 -11.42 22.47 34.43
C GLU A 261 -11.33 23.82 35.11
N LYS A 262 -10.52 24.73 34.58
CA LYS A 262 -10.38 26.11 35.07
C LYS A 262 -11.66 26.91 34.92
N ASP A 263 -12.36 26.78 33.79
CA ASP A 263 -13.62 27.45 33.53
C ASP A 263 -14.72 26.91 34.47
N GLN A 264 -14.77 25.58 34.68
CA GLN A 264 -15.70 24.94 35.61
C GLN A 264 -15.47 25.38 37.08
N ALA A 265 -14.21 25.38 37.53
CA ALA A 265 -13.86 25.85 38.87
C ALA A 265 -14.27 27.31 39.11
N LYS A 266 -14.05 28.17 38.08
CA LYS A 266 -14.47 29.57 38.13
C LYS A 266 -15.98 29.73 38.12
N LEU A 267 -16.70 28.93 37.34
CA LEU A 267 -18.17 28.90 37.32
C LEU A 267 -18.72 28.47 38.67
N GLN A 268 -18.16 27.43 39.28
CA GLN A 268 -18.53 26.96 40.59
C GLN A 268 -18.30 28.03 41.67
N GLN A 269 -17.13 28.71 41.67
CA GLN A 269 -16.87 29.81 42.61
C GLN A 269 -17.86 30.97 42.46
N LEU A 270 -18.22 31.36 41.24
CA LEU A 270 -19.22 32.41 41.00
C LEU A 270 -20.62 31.99 41.44
N THR A 271 -20.98 30.71 41.20
CA THR A 271 -22.29 30.13 41.65
C THR A 271 -22.39 30.16 43.16
N GLU A 272 -21.36 29.70 43.89
CA GLU A 272 -21.31 29.74 45.34
C GLU A 272 -21.37 31.16 45.89
N ALA A 273 -20.65 32.09 45.25
CA ALA A 273 -20.68 33.52 45.64
C ALA A 273 -22.07 34.15 45.42
N ALA A 274 -22.73 33.86 44.30
CA ALA A 274 -24.09 34.32 44.01
C ALA A 274 -25.09 33.75 45.01
N ALA A 275 -25.01 32.44 45.29
CA ALA A 275 -25.87 31.76 46.25
C ALA A 275 -25.73 32.34 47.67
N LYS A 276 -24.49 32.61 48.14
CA LYS A 276 -24.23 33.27 49.43
C LYS A 276 -24.80 34.69 49.46
N LEU A 277 -24.66 35.46 48.41
CA LEU A 277 -25.22 36.81 48.30
C LEU A 277 -26.75 36.81 48.28
N HIS A 278 -27.40 35.85 47.64
CA HIS A 278 -28.85 35.68 47.68
C HIS A 278 -29.33 35.32 49.06
N LEU A 279 -28.66 34.40 49.76
CA LEU A 279 -29.00 34.02 51.15
C LEU A 279 -28.91 35.24 52.08
N TRP A 280 -27.84 36.04 51.97
CA TRP A 280 -27.68 37.25 52.79
C TRP A 280 -28.66 38.38 52.40
N ALA A 281 -29.00 38.47 51.12
CA ALA A 281 -30.00 39.43 50.64
C ALA A 281 -31.41 39.16 51.17
N PHE A 282 -31.76 37.88 51.38
CA PHE A 282 -33.00 37.44 51.96
C PHE A 282 -33.21 38.00 53.43
N MET A 283 -32.08 38.40 54.04
CA MET A 283 -32.10 39.09 55.38
C MET A 283 -32.35 40.62 55.30
N GLY A 284 -32.81 41.14 54.14
CA GLY A 284 -33.29 42.52 54.00
C GLY A 284 -32.33 43.53 53.39
N ASN A 285 -31.37 43.13 52.56
CA ASN A 285 -30.42 44.04 51.95
C ASN A 285 -30.45 44.00 50.40
N ASP A 286 -31.22 44.93 49.81
CA ASP A 286 -31.37 45.11 48.33
C ASP A 286 -30.08 45.29 47.53
N LYS A 287 -29.04 45.84 48.16
CA LYS A 287 -27.74 46.03 47.48
C LYS A 287 -27.05 44.70 47.21
N LEU A 288 -27.26 43.70 48.05
CA LEU A 288 -26.71 42.35 47.89
C LEU A 288 -27.42 41.59 46.78
N HIS A 289 -28.74 41.78 46.59
CA HIS A 289 -29.49 41.27 45.45
C HIS A 289 -28.91 41.77 44.11
N LYS A 290 -28.71 43.08 44.00
CA LYS A 290 -28.13 43.66 42.78
C LYS A 290 -26.73 43.12 42.49
N ARG A 291 -25.91 42.84 43.53
CA ARG A 291 -24.58 42.22 43.35
C ARG A 291 -24.70 40.76 42.92
N ALA A 292 -25.62 39.97 43.44
CA ALA A 292 -25.87 38.60 43.04
C ALA A 292 -26.26 38.53 41.53
N PHE A 293 -27.25 39.35 41.11
CA PHE A 293 -27.63 39.44 39.69
C PHE A 293 -26.47 39.92 38.77
N SER A 294 -25.59 40.77 39.27
CA SER A 294 -24.38 41.17 38.49
C SER A 294 -23.42 40.01 38.29
N ILE A 295 -23.28 39.11 39.28
CA ILE A 295 -22.47 37.88 39.18
C ILE A 295 -23.13 36.90 38.21
N GLU A 296 -24.44 36.67 38.31
CA GLU A 296 -25.20 35.81 37.41
C GLU A 296 -25.10 36.27 35.97
N LYS A 297 -25.25 37.57 35.68
CA LYS A 297 -25.04 38.14 34.36
C LYS A 297 -23.59 38.00 33.84
N ARG A 298 -22.65 37.89 34.78
CA ARG A 298 -21.23 37.63 34.45
C ARG A 298 -21.01 36.16 34.15
N MET A 299 -21.76 35.24 34.80
CA MET A 299 -21.77 33.81 34.51
C MET A 299 -22.37 33.51 33.14
N GLU A 300 -23.52 34.15 32.80
CA GLU A 300 -24.13 34.04 31.46
C GLU A 300 -23.21 34.49 30.33
N LYS A 301 -22.34 35.48 30.57
CA LYS A 301 -21.36 35.98 29.61
C LYS A 301 -20.06 35.17 29.56
N LEU A 302 -19.88 34.23 30.46
CA LEU A 302 -18.70 33.42 30.53
C LEU A 302 -18.84 32.35 29.44
N GLU A 303 -18.08 32.50 28.35
CA GLU A 303 -17.95 31.45 27.35
C GLU A 303 -17.23 30.27 27.99
N THR A 304 -17.97 29.21 28.30
CA THR A 304 -17.38 27.98 28.84
C THR A 304 -16.86 27.13 27.71
N THR A 305 -15.60 26.69 27.83
CA THR A 305 -15.02 25.72 26.93
C THR A 305 -15.85 24.42 26.97
N ALA A 306 -16.21 23.87 25.82
CA ALA A 306 -16.87 22.58 25.77
C ALA A 306 -15.95 21.50 26.37
N ARG A 307 -16.53 20.54 27.09
CA ARG A 307 -15.75 19.40 27.61
C ARG A 307 -15.18 18.62 26.46
N PRO A 308 -13.85 18.44 26.37
CA PRO A 308 -13.28 17.60 25.34
C PRO A 308 -13.78 16.17 25.49
N THR A 309 -14.17 15.56 24.37
CA THR A 309 -14.66 14.18 24.36
C THR A 309 -13.46 13.25 24.33
N GLU A 310 -13.17 12.64 25.46
CA GLU A 310 -12.16 11.59 25.54
C GLU A 310 -12.69 10.33 24.83
N ALA A 311 -11.90 9.74 23.94
CA ALA A 311 -12.15 8.36 23.53
C ALA A 311 -12.02 7.50 24.80
N ARG A 312 -13.12 6.84 25.23
CA ARG A 312 -13.10 5.98 26.42
C ARG A 312 -11.93 5.00 26.31
N LYS A 313 -10.94 5.11 27.18
CA LYS A 313 -9.96 4.06 27.41
C LYS A 313 -10.72 2.88 28.01
N LEU A 314 -10.72 1.79 27.30
CA LEU A 314 -11.40 0.57 27.72
C LEU A 314 -10.45 -0.19 28.64
N ASN A 315 -10.85 -0.38 29.90
CA ASN A 315 -10.10 -1.21 30.86
C ASN A 315 -10.48 -2.68 30.64
N VAL A 316 -9.80 -3.32 29.71
CA VAL A 316 -9.94 -4.76 29.48
C VAL A 316 -8.73 -5.44 30.08
N HIS A 317 -8.92 -6.28 31.08
CA HIS A 317 -7.86 -7.10 31.67
C HIS A 317 -8.10 -8.56 31.30
N PHE A 318 -7.04 -9.20 30.80
CA PHE A 318 -7.06 -10.62 30.51
C PHE A 318 -6.88 -11.43 31.80
N THR A 319 -7.77 -12.38 32.04
CA THR A 319 -7.53 -13.41 33.06
C THR A 319 -6.73 -14.52 32.40
N ALA A 320 -5.40 -14.40 32.39
CA ALA A 320 -4.52 -15.43 31.86
C ALA A 320 -4.30 -16.51 32.92
N GLN A 321 -4.53 -17.77 32.60
CA GLN A 321 -4.10 -18.89 33.43
C GLN A 321 -2.66 -19.23 33.03
N GLU A 322 -1.75 -19.24 34.00
CA GLU A 322 -0.35 -19.64 33.75
C GLU A 322 -0.31 -21.03 33.11
N PHE A 323 0.31 -21.12 31.93
CA PHE A 323 0.61 -22.38 31.29
C PHE A 323 1.81 -23.01 31.98
N ARG A 324 1.66 -24.20 32.54
CA ARG A 324 2.70 -24.91 33.26
C ARG A 324 3.42 -25.99 32.40
N GLY A 325 3.26 -25.96 31.07
CA GLY A 325 3.91 -26.88 30.13
C GLY A 325 4.94 -26.18 29.29
N ASP A 326 6.00 -26.89 28.82
CA ASP A 326 7.03 -26.31 28.00
C ASP A 326 6.55 -26.07 26.55
N ASP A 327 5.84 -27.05 25.95
CA ASP A 327 5.40 -26.98 24.56
C ASP A 327 3.90 -26.75 24.43
N VAL A 328 3.53 -25.60 23.82
CA VAL A 328 2.14 -25.24 23.47
C VAL A 328 1.72 -25.93 22.17
N LEU A 329 2.64 -25.96 21.19
CA LEU A 329 2.39 -26.51 19.87
C LEU A 329 3.68 -27.08 19.29
N THR A 330 3.61 -28.31 18.75
CA THR A 330 4.73 -28.96 18.05
C THR A 330 4.26 -29.43 16.68
N MET A 331 5.10 -29.21 15.69
CA MET A 331 4.86 -29.63 14.30
C MET A 331 6.13 -30.28 13.77
N ALA A 332 5.99 -31.40 13.05
CA ALA A 332 7.11 -32.08 12.43
C ALA A 332 6.77 -32.55 11.02
N GLY A 333 7.65 -32.24 10.06
CA GLY A 333 7.54 -32.58 8.65
C GLY A 333 6.25 -32.06 7.99
N LEU A 334 5.68 -30.94 8.52
CA LEU A 334 4.37 -30.45 8.10
C LEU A 334 4.40 -29.97 6.65
N GLY A 335 3.49 -30.51 5.82
CA GLY A 335 3.33 -30.08 4.44
C GLY A 335 1.88 -30.07 4.00
N LYS A 336 1.58 -29.11 3.09
CA LYS A 336 0.25 -28.94 2.49
C LYS A 336 0.34 -28.54 1.03
N ARG A 337 -0.53 -29.17 0.20
CA ARG A 337 -0.67 -28.84 -1.23
C ARG A 337 -2.13 -28.83 -1.65
N TYR A 338 -2.44 -28.04 -2.67
CA TYR A 338 -3.75 -28.05 -3.35
C TYR A 338 -3.52 -28.33 -4.84
N GLY A 339 -3.92 -29.53 -5.27
CA GLY A 339 -3.66 -29.98 -6.63
C GLY A 339 -2.17 -29.99 -6.97
N ALA A 340 -1.76 -29.23 -7.97
CA ALA A 340 -0.35 -29.11 -8.39
C ALA A 340 0.44 -28.07 -7.56
N ARG A 341 -0.22 -27.21 -6.77
CA ARG A 341 0.41 -26.14 -6.01
C ARG A 341 0.77 -26.62 -4.60
N THR A 342 2.06 -26.70 -4.30
CA THR A 342 2.56 -26.89 -2.93
C THR A 342 2.60 -25.54 -2.24
N LEU A 343 1.94 -25.42 -1.08
CA LEU A 343 1.97 -24.22 -0.26
C LEU A 343 3.21 -24.20 0.62
N PHE A 344 3.47 -25.32 1.33
CA PHE A 344 4.68 -25.49 2.14
C PHE A 344 4.96 -27.00 2.35
N HIS A 345 6.19 -27.30 2.72
CA HIS A 345 6.70 -28.65 2.92
C HIS A 345 7.76 -28.67 4.02
N ASP A 346 7.88 -29.82 4.68
CA ASP A 346 8.94 -30.13 5.66
C ASP A 346 9.14 -29.05 6.75
N LEU A 347 8.01 -28.58 7.33
CA LEU A 347 8.07 -27.60 8.40
C LEU A 347 8.20 -28.29 9.77
N ASP A 348 9.29 -27.98 10.48
CA ASP A 348 9.57 -28.40 11.86
C ASP A 348 9.55 -27.17 12.75
N LEU A 349 8.50 -26.99 13.55
CA LEU A 349 8.29 -25.78 14.35
C LEU A 349 7.75 -26.13 15.73
N THR A 350 8.17 -25.37 16.74
CA THR A 350 7.68 -25.49 18.11
C THR A 350 7.32 -24.12 18.67
N VAL A 351 6.22 -24.03 19.39
CA VAL A 351 5.77 -22.85 20.14
C VAL A 351 5.81 -23.18 21.61
N THR A 352 6.50 -22.35 22.38
CA THR A 352 6.59 -22.46 23.84
C THR A 352 5.66 -21.49 24.56
N GLY A 353 5.42 -21.71 25.85
CA GLY A 353 4.56 -20.81 26.64
C GLY A 353 5.14 -19.39 26.70
N GLY A 354 4.27 -18.38 26.51
CA GLY A 354 4.65 -16.97 26.56
C GLY A 354 5.36 -16.43 25.30
N GLU A 355 5.58 -17.25 24.27
CA GLU A 355 6.10 -16.73 22.99
C GLU A 355 5.02 -16.00 22.18
N HIS A 356 5.39 -14.84 21.66
CA HIS A 356 4.55 -14.08 20.72
C HIS A 356 5.16 -14.16 19.32
N ILE A 357 4.49 -14.88 18.43
CA ILE A 357 5.00 -15.23 17.11
C ILE A 357 4.17 -14.53 16.03
N ALA A 358 4.84 -13.73 15.19
CA ALA A 358 4.24 -13.17 13.98
C ALA A 358 4.52 -14.07 12.78
N LEU A 359 3.48 -14.58 12.13
CA LEU A 359 3.57 -15.29 10.85
C LEU A 359 3.38 -14.29 9.72
N ILE A 360 4.45 -14.00 8.99
CA ILE A 360 4.47 -13.06 7.86
C ILE A 360 4.79 -13.79 6.56
N GLY A 361 4.40 -13.23 5.43
CA GLY A 361 4.64 -13.78 4.10
C GLY A 361 3.73 -13.15 3.05
N ASP A 362 4.04 -13.38 1.79
CA ASP A 362 3.30 -12.80 0.67
C ASP A 362 1.82 -13.24 0.65
N ASN A 363 0.97 -12.53 -0.06
CA ASN A 363 -0.43 -12.91 -0.20
C ASN A 363 -0.54 -14.24 -0.96
N GLY A 364 -1.40 -15.13 -0.47
CA GLY A 364 -1.55 -16.47 -1.04
C GLY A 364 -0.41 -17.47 -0.74
N ALA A 365 0.56 -17.10 0.12
CA ALA A 365 1.63 -18.02 0.55
C ALA A 365 1.12 -19.22 1.39
N GLY A 366 -0.10 -19.12 1.94
CA GLY A 366 -0.70 -20.21 2.73
C GLY A 366 -0.81 -19.91 4.23
N LYS A 367 -0.68 -18.66 4.66
CA LYS A 367 -0.74 -18.23 6.09
C LYS A 367 -2.03 -18.71 6.78
N THR A 368 -3.19 -18.39 6.22
CA THR A 368 -4.50 -18.84 6.77
C THR A 368 -4.65 -20.36 6.75
N THR A 369 -4.15 -21.05 5.71
CA THR A 369 -4.15 -22.52 5.65
C THR A 369 -3.28 -23.10 6.76
N PHE A 370 -2.11 -22.50 7.02
CA PHE A 370 -1.26 -22.89 8.14
C PHE A 370 -2.00 -22.76 9.49
N LEU A 371 -2.69 -21.63 9.72
CA LEU A 371 -3.50 -21.46 10.94
C LEU A 371 -4.62 -22.50 11.05
N ARG A 372 -5.30 -22.86 9.95
CA ARG A 372 -6.34 -23.91 9.93
C ARG A 372 -5.80 -25.29 10.28
N LEU A 373 -4.58 -25.62 9.83
CA LEU A 373 -3.89 -26.85 10.24
C LEU A 373 -3.58 -26.84 11.73
N VAL A 374 -3.09 -25.71 12.27
CA VAL A 374 -2.86 -25.54 13.72
C VAL A 374 -4.16 -25.69 14.51
N MET A 375 -5.29 -25.23 13.95
CA MET A 375 -6.62 -25.37 14.56
C MET A 375 -7.24 -26.75 14.39
N ASN A 376 -6.63 -27.67 13.63
CA ASN A 376 -7.19 -28.97 13.21
C ASN A 376 -8.50 -28.82 12.42
N GLU A 377 -8.70 -27.69 11.75
CA GLU A 377 -9.83 -27.48 10.82
C GLU A 377 -9.54 -28.11 9.46
N GLU A 378 -8.26 -28.31 9.13
CA GLU A 378 -7.77 -29.03 7.96
C GLU A 378 -6.76 -30.10 8.37
N THR A 379 -6.61 -31.14 7.52
CA THR A 379 -5.61 -32.18 7.71
C THR A 379 -4.36 -31.90 6.87
N PRO A 380 -3.13 -32.07 7.41
CA PRO A 380 -1.92 -31.98 6.63
C PRO A 380 -1.83 -33.13 5.62
N ASP A 381 -1.12 -32.92 4.50
CA ASP A 381 -0.82 -33.97 3.53
C ASP A 381 0.42 -34.79 3.96
N THR A 382 1.35 -34.17 4.65
CA THR A 382 2.55 -34.78 5.26
C THR A 382 2.79 -34.21 6.65
N GLY A 383 3.43 -35.02 7.51
CA GLY A 383 3.76 -34.61 8.87
C GLY A 383 2.56 -34.60 9.82
N TRP A 384 2.72 -33.94 10.94
CA TRP A 384 1.69 -33.85 11.98
C TRP A 384 1.79 -32.54 12.77
N VAL A 385 0.67 -32.15 13.39
CA VAL A 385 0.54 -31.01 14.30
C VAL A 385 -0.05 -31.52 15.61
N GLN A 386 0.61 -31.23 16.74
CA GLN A 386 0.17 -31.61 18.06
C GLN A 386 0.16 -30.42 19.00
N ARG A 387 -0.98 -30.20 19.66
CA ARG A 387 -1.11 -29.22 20.75
C ARG A 387 -0.88 -29.90 22.09
N GLY A 388 -0.28 -29.19 23.02
CA GLY A 388 -0.10 -29.66 24.39
C GLY A 388 -1.45 -30.01 25.04
N PRO A 389 -1.52 -31.03 25.92
CA PRO A 389 -2.77 -31.54 26.49
C PRO A 389 -3.54 -30.51 27.34
N ALA A 390 -2.85 -29.52 27.93
CA ALA A 390 -3.44 -28.45 28.74
C ALA A 390 -3.71 -27.16 27.93
N VAL A 391 -3.51 -27.18 26.61
CA VAL A 391 -3.65 -25.99 25.77
C VAL A 391 -5.13 -25.69 25.50
N ARG A 392 -5.55 -24.48 25.90
CA ARG A 392 -6.87 -23.93 25.60
C ARG A 392 -6.71 -22.84 24.54
N THR A 393 -7.05 -23.16 23.31
CA THR A 393 -6.87 -22.29 22.16
C THR A 393 -8.10 -21.42 21.93
N ALA A 394 -7.87 -20.12 21.62
CA ALA A 394 -8.87 -19.25 21.04
C ALA A 394 -8.40 -18.76 19.67
N TYR A 395 -9.33 -18.64 18.73
CA TYR A 395 -9.05 -18.22 17.37
C TYR A 395 -9.96 -17.06 16.95
N LEU A 396 -9.34 -15.99 16.47
CA LEU A 396 -10.01 -14.87 15.81
C LEU A 396 -9.72 -14.97 14.30
N PRO A 397 -10.71 -15.37 13.49
CA PRO A 397 -10.54 -15.46 12.04
C PRO A 397 -10.54 -14.09 11.37
N GLN A 398 -9.94 -13.98 10.19
CA GLN A 398 -9.92 -12.77 9.38
C GLN A 398 -11.32 -12.21 9.09
N ILE A 399 -12.29 -13.10 8.81
CA ILE A 399 -13.70 -12.74 8.61
C ILE A 399 -14.51 -13.33 9.76
N VAL A 400 -14.99 -12.46 10.64
CA VAL A 400 -15.84 -12.87 11.76
C VAL A 400 -17.27 -13.09 11.28
N ARG A 401 -17.81 -14.28 11.50
CA ARG A 401 -19.20 -14.63 11.21
C ARG A 401 -19.86 -15.19 12.46
N PHE A 402 -21.12 -14.82 12.65
CA PHE A 402 -21.96 -15.35 13.71
C PHE A 402 -23.04 -16.26 13.14
N ALA A 403 -23.39 -17.29 13.90
CA ALA A 403 -24.35 -18.30 13.43
C ALA A 403 -25.75 -17.73 13.17
N VAL A 404 -26.15 -16.75 13.97
CA VAL A 404 -27.46 -16.10 13.86
C VAL A 404 -27.26 -14.58 13.88
N PRO A 405 -27.00 -13.94 12.73
CA PRO A 405 -26.67 -12.53 12.63
C PRO A 405 -27.83 -11.59 13.01
N GLU A 406 -29.06 -12.07 13.01
CA GLU A 406 -30.25 -11.29 13.38
C GLU A 406 -30.41 -11.11 14.91
N ARG A 407 -29.67 -11.86 15.72
CA ARG A 407 -29.70 -11.69 17.18
C ARG A 407 -29.03 -10.41 17.59
N SER A 408 -29.50 -9.84 18.72
CA SER A 408 -28.81 -8.74 19.35
C SER A 408 -27.44 -9.16 19.89
N MET A 409 -26.52 -8.20 20.07
CA MET A 409 -25.23 -8.47 20.71
C MET A 409 -25.42 -9.11 22.10
N LEU A 410 -26.38 -8.60 22.88
CA LEU A 410 -26.70 -9.13 24.20
C LEU A 410 -27.14 -10.57 24.13
N ASP A 411 -28.11 -10.90 23.27
CA ASP A 411 -28.60 -12.26 23.11
C ASP A 411 -27.51 -13.20 22.63
N THR A 412 -26.66 -12.75 21.69
CA THR A 412 -25.52 -13.54 21.19
C THR A 412 -24.58 -13.90 22.35
N MET A 413 -24.27 -12.95 23.23
CA MET A 413 -23.47 -13.20 24.43
C MET A 413 -24.14 -14.20 25.36
N LEU A 414 -25.45 -14.07 25.63
CA LEU A 414 -26.19 -14.97 26.51
C LEU A 414 -26.20 -16.42 25.98
N TYR A 415 -26.47 -16.60 24.68
CA TYR A 415 -26.59 -17.94 24.10
C TYR A 415 -25.24 -18.63 23.85
N GLU A 416 -24.24 -17.89 23.36
CA GLU A 416 -22.95 -18.50 23.01
C GLU A 416 -21.98 -18.58 24.20
N CYS A 417 -22.02 -17.61 25.12
CA CYS A 417 -21.14 -17.58 26.30
C CYS A 417 -21.79 -18.13 27.58
N LYS A 418 -23.09 -18.45 27.55
CA LYS A 418 -23.85 -18.97 28.72
C LYS A 418 -23.66 -18.15 29.99
N CYS A 419 -23.82 -16.84 29.87
CA CYS A 419 -23.64 -15.89 30.97
C CYS A 419 -24.96 -15.27 31.42
N THR A 420 -24.94 -14.63 32.57
CA THR A 420 -26.08 -13.84 33.06
C THR A 420 -26.22 -12.52 32.27
N PRO A 421 -27.43 -11.94 32.18
CA PRO A 421 -27.62 -10.66 31.48
C PRO A 421 -26.76 -9.51 32.02
N GLN A 422 -26.49 -9.52 33.32
CA GLN A 422 -25.65 -8.51 33.96
C GLN A 422 -24.19 -8.67 33.53
N GLU A 423 -23.63 -9.88 33.61
CA GLU A 423 -22.26 -10.18 33.15
C GLU A 423 -22.08 -9.86 31.67
N ALA A 424 -23.09 -10.17 30.83
CA ALA A 424 -23.04 -9.84 29.41
C ALA A 424 -22.96 -8.33 29.19
N ARG A 425 -23.77 -7.53 29.90
CA ARG A 425 -23.77 -6.07 29.79
C ARG A 425 -22.45 -5.47 30.29
N ASP A 426 -21.96 -5.94 31.43
CA ASP A 426 -20.70 -5.46 32.02
C ASP A 426 -19.54 -5.72 31.11
N GLN A 427 -19.48 -6.91 30.48
CA GLN A 427 -18.46 -7.22 29.48
C GLN A 427 -18.61 -6.41 28.21
N LEU A 428 -19.80 -6.34 27.64
CA LEU A 428 -20.03 -5.53 26.44
C LEU A 428 -19.64 -4.07 26.69
N ALA A 429 -19.95 -3.54 27.89
CA ALA A 429 -19.55 -2.19 28.28
C ALA A 429 -18.03 -2.02 28.38
N ALA A 430 -17.30 -3.01 28.90
CA ALA A 430 -15.84 -3.03 28.92
C ALA A 430 -15.24 -2.98 27.51
N TYR A 431 -15.95 -3.56 26.53
CA TYR A 431 -15.57 -3.55 25.12
C TYR A 431 -16.20 -2.39 24.31
N GLY A 432 -16.79 -1.39 25.00
CA GLY A 432 -17.27 -0.16 24.41
C GLY A 432 -18.70 -0.21 23.85
N PHE A 433 -19.43 -1.30 24.08
CA PHE A 433 -20.84 -1.40 23.71
C PHE A 433 -21.71 -1.02 24.91
N CYS A 434 -22.34 0.15 24.87
CA CYS A 434 -23.07 0.71 26.01
C CYS A 434 -24.51 1.08 25.65
N GLY A 435 -25.39 1.12 26.66
CA GLY A 435 -26.77 1.59 26.51
C GLY A 435 -27.59 0.74 25.57
N GLU A 436 -28.22 1.38 24.58
CA GLU A 436 -29.05 0.71 23.57
C GLU A 436 -28.23 0.00 22.47
N ASP A 437 -26.95 0.31 22.34
CA ASP A 437 -26.09 -0.35 21.33
C ASP A 437 -26.06 -1.86 21.50
N VAL A 438 -26.12 -2.37 22.73
CA VAL A 438 -26.12 -3.81 23.03
C VAL A 438 -27.33 -4.57 22.47
N LEU A 439 -28.39 -3.83 22.13
CA LEU A 439 -29.61 -4.40 21.52
C LEU A 439 -29.60 -4.41 20.00
N LYS A 440 -28.60 -3.79 19.38
CA LYS A 440 -28.43 -3.83 17.93
C LYS A 440 -28.21 -5.28 17.45
N PRO A 441 -28.82 -5.67 16.32
CA PRO A 441 -28.56 -6.97 15.71
C PRO A 441 -27.10 -7.02 15.25
N VAL A 442 -26.50 -8.21 15.33
CA VAL A 442 -25.11 -8.43 14.92
C VAL A 442 -24.90 -8.11 13.45
N SER A 443 -25.93 -8.31 12.61
CA SER A 443 -25.91 -7.97 11.17
C SER A 443 -25.74 -6.47 10.88
N ALA A 444 -26.07 -5.60 11.83
CA ALA A 444 -25.92 -4.14 11.68
C ALA A 444 -24.54 -3.62 12.10
N LEU A 445 -23.67 -4.49 12.62
CA LEU A 445 -22.35 -4.11 13.11
C LEU A 445 -21.34 -3.96 11.96
N SER A 446 -20.48 -2.96 12.09
CA SER A 446 -19.29 -2.83 11.22
C SER A 446 -18.30 -3.98 11.46
N GLY A 447 -17.41 -4.24 10.50
CA GLY A 447 -16.39 -5.28 10.63
C GLY A 447 -15.54 -5.14 11.90
N GLY A 448 -15.20 -3.91 12.29
CA GLY A 448 -14.48 -3.63 13.53
C GLY A 448 -15.28 -3.95 14.80
N GLU A 449 -16.58 -3.66 14.80
CA GLU A 449 -17.47 -4.00 15.91
C GLU A 449 -17.69 -5.51 16.02
N LEU A 450 -17.79 -6.22 14.87
CA LEU A 450 -17.86 -7.68 14.85
C LEU A 450 -16.61 -8.33 15.46
N SER A 451 -15.42 -7.87 15.06
CA SER A 451 -14.15 -8.36 15.62
C SER A 451 -14.04 -8.07 17.10
N ARG A 452 -14.49 -6.90 17.54
CA ARG A 452 -14.52 -6.48 18.96
C ARG A 452 -15.48 -7.34 19.78
N LEU A 453 -16.69 -7.61 19.25
CA LEU A 453 -17.65 -8.50 19.89
C LEU A 453 -17.09 -9.94 19.99
N ARG A 454 -16.48 -10.43 18.93
CA ARG A 454 -15.88 -11.77 18.93
C ARG A 454 -14.74 -11.88 19.93
N LEU A 455 -13.88 -10.89 19.98
CA LEU A 455 -12.79 -10.84 20.96
C LEU A 455 -13.34 -10.80 22.38
N CYS A 456 -14.38 -9.99 22.67
CA CYS A 456 -15.10 -9.96 23.95
C CYS A 456 -15.55 -11.36 24.38
N MET A 457 -16.09 -12.15 23.47
CA MET A 457 -16.55 -13.51 23.75
C MET A 457 -15.41 -14.49 23.97
N LEU A 458 -14.32 -14.38 23.20
CA LEU A 458 -13.15 -15.24 23.35
C LEU A 458 -12.46 -15.03 24.69
N MET A 459 -12.33 -13.77 25.11
CA MET A 459 -11.62 -13.37 26.33
C MET A 459 -12.34 -13.76 27.63
N ARG A 460 -13.58 -14.21 27.57
CA ARG A 460 -14.28 -14.82 28.72
C ARG A 460 -13.72 -16.17 29.13
N ARG A 461 -13.03 -16.83 28.21
CA ARG A 461 -12.48 -18.16 28.44
C ARG A 461 -11.09 -18.03 29.02
N GLU A 462 -10.73 -18.89 29.94
CA GLU A 462 -9.33 -19.07 30.33
C GLU A 462 -8.55 -19.64 29.17
N ILE A 463 -7.86 -18.78 28.42
CA ILE A 463 -7.08 -19.17 27.25
C ILE A 463 -5.60 -19.01 27.56
N ASN A 464 -4.80 -19.96 27.06
CA ASN A 464 -3.34 -19.91 27.17
C ASN A 464 -2.64 -19.96 25.79
N PHE A 465 -3.42 -20.08 24.71
CA PHE A 465 -2.94 -19.95 23.34
C PHE A 465 -3.95 -19.17 22.49
N LEU A 466 -3.56 -17.98 22.07
CA LEU A 466 -4.37 -17.09 21.24
C LEU A 466 -3.85 -17.07 19.81
N ILE A 467 -4.73 -17.30 18.85
CA ILE A 467 -4.42 -17.24 17.42
C ILE A 467 -5.25 -16.14 16.78
N LEU A 468 -4.57 -15.23 16.06
CA LEU A 468 -5.20 -14.08 15.40
C LEU A 468 -4.85 -14.09 13.89
N ASP A 469 -5.87 -14.07 13.03
CA ASP A 469 -5.70 -13.99 11.57
C ASP A 469 -6.10 -12.58 11.09
N GLU A 470 -5.12 -11.73 10.77
CA GLU A 470 -5.28 -10.34 10.34
C GLU A 470 -6.22 -9.52 11.27
N PRO A 471 -5.93 -9.44 12.59
CA PRO A 471 -6.85 -8.84 13.57
C PRO A 471 -7.06 -7.33 13.36
N THR A 472 -6.15 -6.65 12.66
CA THR A 472 -6.19 -5.21 12.41
C THR A 472 -6.76 -4.84 11.04
N ASN A 473 -7.10 -5.84 10.20
CA ASN A 473 -7.59 -5.59 8.84
C ASN A 473 -8.98 -4.92 8.85
N HIS A 474 -9.20 -3.95 7.98
CA HIS A 474 -10.44 -3.15 7.87
C HIS A 474 -10.84 -2.38 9.13
N LEU A 475 -9.95 -2.27 10.13
CA LEU A 475 -10.19 -1.49 11.34
C LEU A 475 -9.69 -0.06 11.17
N ASP A 476 -10.44 0.90 11.70
CA ASP A 476 -9.94 2.26 11.87
C ASP A 476 -8.86 2.33 12.97
N ILE A 477 -8.11 3.41 12.98
CA ILE A 477 -6.98 3.59 13.90
C ILE A 477 -7.41 3.40 15.36
N ALA A 478 -8.56 3.96 15.74
CA ALA A 478 -9.07 3.84 17.12
C ALA A 478 -9.39 2.39 17.51
N SER A 479 -9.94 1.59 16.58
CA SER A 479 -10.22 0.17 16.81
C SER A 479 -8.93 -0.66 16.86
N ARG A 480 -7.89 -0.30 16.08
CA ARG A 480 -6.56 -0.93 16.15
C ARG A 480 -5.89 -0.67 17.49
N GLU A 481 -5.84 0.59 17.91
CA GLU A 481 -5.31 0.98 19.23
C GLU A 481 -6.02 0.23 20.36
N TRP A 482 -7.34 0.09 20.25
CA TRP A 482 -8.10 -0.66 21.22
C TRP A 482 -7.70 -2.16 21.30
N ILE A 483 -7.54 -2.85 20.15
CA ILE A 483 -7.07 -4.26 20.14
C ILE A 483 -5.67 -4.35 20.74
N GLU A 484 -4.80 -3.43 20.40
CA GLU A 484 -3.44 -3.38 20.94
C GLU A 484 -3.44 -3.20 22.47
N ASP A 485 -4.24 -2.28 22.98
CA ASP A 485 -4.37 -2.08 24.42
C ASP A 485 -4.93 -3.32 25.10
N ALA A 486 -5.97 -3.93 24.51
CA ALA A 486 -6.53 -5.18 24.99
C ALA A 486 -5.51 -6.33 25.04
N LEU A 487 -4.58 -6.42 24.10
CA LEU A 487 -3.56 -7.47 24.04
C LEU A 487 -2.30 -7.14 24.86
N SER A 488 -2.12 -5.90 25.31
CA SER A 488 -0.89 -5.49 26.01
C SER A 488 -0.64 -6.24 27.32
N ASP A 489 -1.71 -6.69 27.99
CA ASP A 489 -1.63 -7.47 29.23
C ASP A 489 -1.59 -9.00 29.00
N TYR A 490 -1.67 -9.44 27.74
CA TYR A 490 -1.66 -10.86 27.41
C TYR A 490 -0.22 -11.42 27.38
N THR A 491 0.13 -12.24 28.33
CA THR A 491 1.49 -12.78 28.53
C THR A 491 1.66 -14.25 28.10
N GLN A 492 0.58 -14.88 27.61
CA GLN A 492 0.59 -16.27 27.20
C GLN A 492 0.98 -16.42 25.73
N ALA A 493 1.00 -17.65 25.21
CA ALA A 493 1.39 -17.90 23.82
C ALA A 493 0.43 -17.21 22.83
N LEU A 494 1.01 -16.45 21.91
CA LEU A 494 0.31 -15.71 20.86
C LEU A 494 0.90 -16.06 19.48
N LEU A 495 0.06 -16.53 18.56
CA LEU A 495 0.40 -16.71 17.15
C LEU A 495 -0.49 -15.82 16.31
N PHE A 496 0.07 -14.92 15.54
CA PHE A 496 -0.75 -14.03 14.73
C PHE A 496 -0.20 -13.83 13.33
N VAL A 497 -1.11 -13.64 12.40
CA VAL A 497 -0.84 -13.15 11.04
C VAL A 497 -1.21 -11.68 11.00
N SER A 498 -0.31 -10.83 10.56
CA SER A 498 -0.62 -9.41 10.35
C SER A 498 0.28 -8.79 9.29
N HIS A 499 -0.28 -7.82 8.56
CA HIS A 499 0.44 -6.90 7.68
C HIS A 499 0.67 -5.53 8.35
N ASP A 500 0.12 -5.32 9.53
CA ASP A 500 0.30 -4.10 10.33
C ASP A 500 1.66 -4.12 11.04
N ARG A 501 2.59 -3.31 10.55
CA ARG A 501 3.97 -3.24 11.07
C ARG A 501 4.03 -2.73 12.50
N TYR A 502 3.14 -1.81 12.91
CA TYR A 502 3.03 -1.36 14.30
C TYR A 502 2.61 -2.50 15.23
N PHE A 503 1.64 -3.29 14.79
CA PHE A 503 1.18 -4.44 15.55
C PHE A 503 2.27 -5.50 15.68
N ILE A 504 2.99 -5.80 14.59
CA ILE A 504 4.11 -6.74 14.61
C ILE A 504 5.22 -6.25 15.55
N GLU A 505 5.63 -4.98 15.43
CA GLU A 505 6.68 -4.38 16.26
C GLU A 505 6.33 -4.41 17.75
N LYS A 506 5.06 -4.13 18.10
CA LYS A 506 4.59 -4.07 19.48
C LYS A 506 4.52 -5.43 20.15
N PHE A 507 4.15 -6.48 19.42
CA PHE A 507 3.84 -7.78 20.01
C PHE A 507 4.80 -8.91 19.66
N ALA A 508 5.45 -8.90 18.49
CA ALA A 508 6.29 -10.02 18.07
C ALA A 508 7.63 -10.06 18.83
N SER A 509 7.88 -11.18 19.48
CA SER A 509 9.21 -11.55 20.01
C SER A 509 9.94 -12.54 19.10
N ARG A 510 9.20 -13.16 18.14
CA ARG A 510 9.69 -14.17 17.20
C ARG A 510 8.92 -14.02 15.88
N ILE A 511 9.61 -14.19 14.76
CA ILE A 511 9.03 -14.00 13.43
C ILE A 511 9.21 -15.26 12.61
N TRP A 512 8.10 -15.74 12.06
CA TRP A 512 8.05 -16.81 11.07
C TRP A 512 7.77 -16.23 9.69
N LEU A 513 8.78 -16.25 8.83
CA LEU A 513 8.63 -15.80 7.45
C LEU A 513 8.31 -17.00 6.55
N LEU A 514 7.10 -17.07 6.04
CA LEU A 514 6.66 -18.07 5.06
C LEU A 514 6.98 -17.57 3.64
N GLU A 515 8.01 -18.14 3.04
CA GLU A 515 8.47 -17.77 1.69
C GLU A 515 8.95 -19.02 0.94
N ASN A 516 8.61 -19.14 -0.34
CA ASN A 516 8.99 -20.27 -1.21
C ASN A 516 8.64 -21.68 -0.65
N GLY A 517 7.55 -21.78 0.10
CA GLY A 517 7.08 -23.04 0.68
C GLY A 517 7.83 -23.51 1.93
N THR A 518 8.68 -22.67 2.51
CA THR A 518 9.41 -22.92 3.75
C THR A 518 9.19 -21.79 4.75
N ILE A 519 9.43 -22.06 6.04
CA ILE A 519 9.38 -21.04 7.09
C ILE A 519 10.79 -20.77 7.59
N THR A 520 11.20 -19.51 7.50
CA THR A 520 12.39 -19.02 8.18
C THR A 520 11.99 -18.54 9.56
N ASP A 521 12.57 -19.15 10.60
CA ASP A 521 12.35 -18.81 12.00
C ASP A 521 13.41 -17.80 12.47
N TYR A 522 12.97 -16.61 12.88
CA TYR A 522 13.83 -15.55 13.37
C TYR A 522 13.41 -15.15 14.80
N ARG A 523 14.36 -15.21 15.75
CA ARG A 523 14.14 -14.76 17.13
C ARG A 523 14.66 -13.33 17.27
N GLY A 524 13.78 -12.40 17.59
CA GLY A 524 14.09 -10.98 17.73
C GLY A 524 12.92 -10.09 17.31
N THR A 525 13.14 -8.78 17.39
CA THR A 525 12.16 -7.75 17.02
C THR A 525 11.97 -7.64 15.50
N TYR A 526 10.90 -6.99 15.08
CA TYR A 526 10.65 -6.77 13.66
C TYR A 526 11.69 -5.85 13.00
N GLU A 527 12.21 -4.85 13.73
CA GLU A 527 13.30 -3.99 13.23
C GLU A 527 14.58 -4.78 12.98
N GLU A 528 14.97 -5.64 13.92
CA GLU A 528 16.13 -6.51 13.75
C GLU A 528 15.97 -7.47 12.57
N PHE A 529 14.78 -8.05 12.43
CA PHE A 529 14.43 -8.90 11.28
C PHE A 529 14.53 -8.14 9.95
N ARG A 530 14.03 -6.90 9.87
CA ARG A 530 14.17 -6.06 8.68
C ARG A 530 15.64 -5.79 8.33
N ALA A 531 16.45 -5.46 9.34
CA ALA A 531 17.89 -5.25 9.15
C ALA A 531 18.59 -6.53 8.67
N TYR A 532 18.24 -7.68 9.24
CA TYR A 532 18.73 -8.99 8.81
C TYR A 532 18.36 -9.26 7.35
N ARG A 533 17.10 -9.06 6.96
CA ARG A 533 16.61 -9.28 5.60
C ARG A 533 17.27 -8.35 4.58
N ALA A 534 17.47 -7.09 4.93
CA ALA A 534 18.16 -6.12 4.08
C ALA A 534 19.63 -6.56 3.81
N ARG A 535 20.33 -7.09 4.83
CA ARG A 535 21.69 -7.63 4.67
C ARG A 535 21.70 -8.87 3.76
N GLN A 536 20.74 -9.78 3.93
CA GLN A 536 20.60 -10.98 3.10
C GLN A 536 20.38 -10.62 1.62
N THR A 537 19.48 -9.67 1.37
CA THR A 537 19.17 -9.19 0.01
C THR A 537 20.38 -8.51 -0.63
N ALA A 538 21.12 -7.70 0.11
CA ALA A 538 22.36 -7.07 -0.35
C ALA A 538 23.44 -8.10 -0.70
N LEU A 539 23.61 -9.13 0.13
CA LEU A 539 24.53 -10.24 -0.13
C LEU A 539 24.13 -11.02 -1.40
N GLN A 540 22.86 -11.34 -1.57
CA GLN A 540 22.37 -12.04 -2.76
C GLN A 540 22.55 -11.20 -4.04
N GLN A 541 22.34 -9.89 -3.97
CA GLN A 541 22.59 -8.99 -5.10
C GLN A 541 24.07 -8.94 -5.45
N THR A 542 24.94 -8.90 -4.45
CA THR A 542 26.39 -8.94 -4.65
C THR A 542 26.84 -10.26 -5.28
N VAL A 543 26.31 -11.39 -4.82
CA VAL A 543 26.62 -12.72 -5.40
C VAL A 543 26.12 -12.80 -6.86
N LYS A 544 24.89 -12.35 -7.14
CA LYS A 544 24.35 -12.29 -8.51
C LYS A 544 25.15 -11.35 -9.42
N ALA A 545 25.66 -10.24 -8.90
CA ALA A 545 26.52 -9.32 -9.64
C ALA A 545 27.86 -9.99 -10.00
N VAL A 546 28.49 -10.67 -9.02
CA VAL A 546 29.74 -11.42 -9.20
C VAL A 546 29.55 -12.59 -10.18
N GLU A 547 28.41 -13.30 -10.13
CA GLU A 547 28.08 -14.36 -11.07
C GLU A 547 27.83 -13.81 -12.50
N ARG A 548 27.22 -12.62 -12.62
CA ARG A 548 27.05 -11.94 -13.93
C ARG A 548 28.40 -11.49 -14.50
N GLU A 549 29.32 -11.04 -13.67
CA GLU A 549 30.69 -10.71 -14.12
C GLU A 549 31.50 -11.94 -14.49
N LYS A 550 31.28 -13.09 -13.83
CA LYS A 550 31.96 -14.37 -14.13
C LYS A 550 31.38 -15.10 -15.34
N LYS A 551 30.16 -14.80 -15.80
CA LYS A 551 29.68 -15.32 -17.10
C LYS A 551 30.51 -14.66 -18.18
N PRO A 552 31.29 -15.44 -19.00
CA PRO A 552 32.04 -14.86 -20.10
C PRO A 552 31.08 -14.06 -20.95
N LYS A 553 31.39 -12.76 -21.14
CA LYS A 553 30.63 -11.93 -22.08
C LYS A 553 30.55 -12.76 -23.36
N PRO A 554 29.37 -12.98 -23.96
CA PRO A 554 29.29 -13.64 -25.25
C PRO A 554 30.30 -12.92 -26.16
N LYS A 555 31.29 -13.64 -26.67
CA LYS A 555 32.19 -13.08 -27.68
C LYS A 555 31.26 -12.46 -28.71
N ARG A 556 31.34 -11.14 -28.90
CA ARG A 556 30.60 -10.45 -29.95
C ARG A 556 30.83 -11.27 -31.19
N ALA A 557 29.78 -11.79 -31.81
CA ALA A 557 29.85 -12.41 -33.10
C ALA A 557 30.69 -11.47 -34.00
N PRO A 558 31.66 -11.95 -34.69
CA PRO A 558 32.50 -11.12 -35.54
C PRO A 558 31.53 -10.30 -36.38
N ASN A 559 31.72 -8.99 -36.41
CA ASN A 559 30.85 -8.09 -37.16
C ASN A 559 31.14 -8.33 -38.64
N THR A 560 30.54 -9.37 -39.20
CA THR A 560 30.72 -9.87 -40.60
C THR A 560 30.53 -8.73 -41.58
N ALA A 561 29.59 -7.81 -41.33
CA ALA A 561 29.41 -6.62 -42.17
C ALA A 561 30.65 -5.71 -42.20
N ARG A 562 31.32 -5.50 -41.06
CA ARG A 562 32.54 -4.67 -40.98
C ARG A 562 33.78 -5.37 -41.57
N GLN A 563 33.83 -6.71 -41.44
CA GLN A 563 34.89 -7.51 -42.08
C GLN A 563 34.69 -7.52 -43.59
N ARG A 564 33.47 -7.69 -44.07
CA ARG A 564 33.11 -7.63 -45.50
C ARG A 564 33.47 -6.28 -46.11
N GLU A 565 33.11 -5.17 -45.51
CA GLU A 565 33.44 -3.81 -45.96
C GLU A 565 34.96 -3.56 -46.01
N ARG A 566 35.73 -4.20 -45.13
CA ARG A 566 37.19 -4.12 -45.12
C ARG A 566 37.79 -4.94 -46.26
N THR A 567 37.30 -6.15 -46.50
CA THR A 567 37.73 -7.02 -47.58
C THR A 567 37.42 -6.41 -48.96
N GLU A 568 36.23 -5.78 -49.10
CA GLU A 568 35.84 -5.04 -50.33
C GLU A 568 36.81 -3.88 -50.62
N ARG A 569 37.20 -3.10 -49.63
CA ARG A 569 38.19 -2.02 -49.80
C ARG A 569 39.59 -2.51 -50.17
N ASP A 570 39.99 -3.68 -49.65
CA ASP A 570 41.29 -4.27 -49.96
C ASP A 570 41.27 -4.89 -51.34
N ILE A 571 40.15 -5.43 -51.85
CA ILE A 571 39.93 -5.86 -53.23
C ILE A 571 40.03 -4.66 -54.16
N GLU A 572 39.33 -3.56 -53.94
CA GLU A 572 39.37 -2.34 -54.77
C GLU A 572 40.79 -1.76 -54.89
N LYS A 573 41.60 -1.82 -53.81
CA LYS A 573 43.00 -1.36 -53.87
C LYS A 573 43.88 -2.23 -54.74
N LEU A 574 43.71 -3.55 -54.64
CA LEU A 574 44.52 -4.48 -55.50
C LEU A 574 44.13 -4.41 -56.98
N GLU A 575 42.82 -4.24 -57.26
CA GLU A 575 42.33 -4.00 -58.62
C GLU A 575 42.90 -2.69 -59.22
N ALA A 576 42.93 -1.61 -58.42
CA ALA A 576 43.53 -0.35 -58.84
C ALA A 576 45.05 -0.49 -59.09
N GLN A 577 45.74 -1.30 -58.27
CA GLN A 577 47.17 -1.56 -58.48
C GLN A 577 47.42 -2.42 -59.74
N LEU A 578 46.57 -3.42 -60.00
CA LEU A 578 46.63 -4.22 -61.24
C LEU A 578 46.39 -3.35 -62.46
N ALA A 579 45.39 -2.48 -62.46
CA ALA A 579 45.13 -1.55 -63.57
C ALA A 579 46.27 -0.57 -63.77
N ALA A 580 46.95 -0.12 -62.71
CA ALA A 580 48.15 0.72 -62.86
C ALA A 580 49.34 -0.04 -63.50
N LEU A 581 49.54 -1.32 -63.11
CA LEU A 581 50.57 -2.17 -63.69
C LEU A 581 50.24 -2.55 -65.15
N ASP A 582 48.97 -2.67 -65.52
CA ASP A 582 48.53 -2.88 -66.92
C ASP A 582 48.89 -1.66 -67.78
N ALA A 583 48.56 -0.46 -67.27
CA ALA A 583 48.94 0.79 -67.97
C ALA A 583 50.48 0.97 -68.11
N GLU A 584 51.25 0.58 -67.08
CA GLU A 584 52.71 0.63 -67.11
C GLU A 584 53.31 -0.42 -68.06
N SER A 585 52.68 -1.58 -68.18
CA SER A 585 53.04 -2.64 -69.12
C SER A 585 52.80 -2.21 -70.56
N GLU A 586 51.68 -1.52 -70.83
CA GLU A 586 51.41 -0.95 -72.17
C GLU A 586 52.38 0.18 -72.51
N ALA A 587 52.76 1.02 -71.60
CA ALA A 587 53.71 2.12 -71.80
C ALA A 587 55.14 1.63 -72.05
N ASN A 588 55.51 0.43 -71.57
CA ASN A 588 56.84 -0.16 -71.73
C ASN A 588 56.86 -1.37 -72.70
N ALA A 589 55.96 -1.44 -73.66
CA ALA A 589 55.73 -2.58 -74.56
C ALA A 589 56.96 -3.00 -75.39
N THR A 590 58.04 -2.23 -75.45
CA THR A 590 59.29 -2.52 -76.21
C THR A 590 60.44 -2.99 -75.30
N ASP A 591 60.32 -2.93 -74.00
CA ASP A 591 61.35 -3.35 -73.03
C ASP A 591 61.03 -4.71 -72.42
N TYR A 592 61.64 -5.78 -72.99
CA TYR A 592 61.35 -7.16 -72.58
C TYR A 592 61.72 -7.50 -71.14
N GLN A 593 62.80 -6.91 -70.59
CA GLN A 593 63.20 -7.16 -69.23
C GLN A 593 62.19 -6.57 -68.23
N LYS A 594 61.71 -5.36 -68.47
CA LYS A 594 60.74 -4.66 -67.62
C LYS A 594 59.34 -5.29 -67.70
N LEU A 595 58.96 -5.82 -68.86
CA LEU A 595 57.73 -6.59 -69.04
C LEU A 595 57.73 -7.89 -68.25
N MET A 596 58.85 -8.63 -68.13
CA MET A 596 58.95 -9.83 -67.30
C MET A 596 58.84 -9.50 -65.80
N GLU A 597 59.41 -8.38 -65.34
CA GLU A 597 59.28 -7.93 -63.95
C GLU A 597 57.84 -7.50 -63.62
N LEU A 598 57.18 -6.77 -64.49
CA LEU A 598 55.79 -6.36 -64.36
C LEU A 598 54.81 -7.55 -64.38
N ASP A 599 55.10 -8.55 -65.23
CA ASP A 599 54.28 -9.77 -65.31
C ASP A 599 54.39 -10.63 -64.01
N ALA A 600 55.59 -10.73 -63.43
CA ALA A 600 55.81 -11.39 -62.18
C ALA A 600 55.06 -10.66 -60.97
N GLN A 601 55.05 -9.32 -61.04
CA GLN A 601 54.29 -8.54 -60.07
C GLN A 601 52.80 -8.71 -60.27
N LYS A 602 52.25 -8.74 -61.47
CA LYS A 602 50.86 -9.01 -61.81
C LYS A 602 50.40 -10.39 -61.28
N GLN A 603 51.23 -11.43 -61.51
CA GLN A 603 50.95 -12.78 -61.03
C GLN A 603 50.81 -12.81 -59.49
N THR A 604 51.70 -12.10 -58.78
CA THR A 604 51.64 -12.03 -57.29
C THR A 604 50.41 -11.32 -56.82
N LEU A 605 50.01 -10.21 -57.44
CA LEU A 605 48.80 -9.46 -57.09
C LEU A 605 47.53 -10.22 -57.44
N ASN A 606 47.51 -10.95 -58.59
CA ASN A 606 46.35 -11.80 -58.92
C ASN A 606 46.14 -12.92 -57.93
N THR A 607 47.20 -13.57 -57.41
CA THR A 607 47.12 -14.61 -56.42
C THR A 607 46.57 -14.03 -55.07
N GLN A 608 46.97 -12.80 -54.73
CA GLN A 608 46.45 -12.12 -53.54
C GLN A 608 44.98 -11.71 -53.73
N LEU A 609 44.59 -11.29 -54.91
CA LEU A 609 43.20 -10.91 -55.20
C LEU A 609 42.29 -12.13 -55.20
N GLU A 610 42.69 -13.28 -55.73
CA GLU A 610 41.93 -14.54 -55.62
C GLU A 610 41.72 -14.97 -54.22
N ALA A 611 42.73 -14.88 -53.34
CA ALA A 611 42.59 -15.20 -51.90
C ALA A 611 41.62 -14.25 -51.16
N LEU A 612 41.58 -12.97 -51.60
CA LEU A 612 40.62 -12.02 -51.00
C LEU A 612 39.19 -12.24 -51.52
N TYR A 613 39.00 -12.65 -52.74
CA TYR A 613 37.67 -13.04 -53.24
C TYR A 613 37.13 -14.29 -52.57
N GLU A 614 37.96 -15.32 -52.36
CA GLU A 614 37.57 -16.50 -51.60
C GLU A 614 37.17 -16.13 -50.13
N ALA A 615 37.96 -15.23 -49.52
CA ALA A 615 37.64 -14.73 -48.17
C ALA A 615 36.36 -13.89 -48.14
N TRP A 616 36.07 -13.13 -49.20
CA TRP A 616 34.84 -12.33 -49.32
C TRP A 616 33.62 -13.22 -49.57
N GLU A 617 33.71 -14.25 -50.43
CA GLU A 617 32.63 -15.24 -50.61
C GLU A 617 32.30 -15.97 -49.32
N ALA A 618 33.30 -16.41 -48.54
CA ALA A 618 33.11 -17.04 -47.24
C ALA A 618 32.47 -16.11 -46.19
N LEU A 619 32.46 -14.79 -46.40
CA LEU A 619 31.78 -13.81 -45.56
C LEU A 619 30.37 -13.46 -46.08
N CYS A 620 29.98 -13.92 -47.26
CA CYS A 620 28.66 -13.73 -47.88
C CYS A 620 27.72 -14.93 -47.67
N ASP A 621 28.28 -16.14 -47.45
CA ASP A 621 27.55 -17.33 -47.01
C ASP A 621 27.30 -17.28 -45.47
#